data_184604b2d3297a2001c805863e16a90f
#
_entry.id   184604b2d3297a2001c805863e16a90f
#
_cell.length_a   1.000
_cell.length_b   1.000
_cell.length_c   1.000
_cell.angle_alpha   90.00
_cell.angle_beta   90.00
_cell.angle_gamma   90.00
#
_symmetry.space_group_name_H-M   'P 1'
#
loop_
_entity.id
_entity.type
_entity.pdbx_description
1 polymer ?
#
loop_
_entity_poly.entity_id
_entity_poly.type
_entity_poly.pdbx_seq_one_letter_code
_entity_poly.pdbx_strand_id
1 'polypeptide(L)'
;NKLLADFGGEPMLCRALAATAGIAPRLVVTRSEEVHRLCTALDVPVLLHALPHRSDTVRLGLSALLRGQPALCGCLFVPGDQPLLRRSTVDGMCAAFAASQEKERDIFRLCAPENGSPFTVGSPVLFGREYFDALLHLPEGKGGGVVLRQHTECVRLFAAGHPAELEDADTPEALQNLLTQEAALKKVLPEAGD
;
A
#
# COMPACT_ATOMS: atom_id res chain seq x y z
N ASN A 1 -0.44 -19.16 -2.56
CA ASN A 1 -0.48 -17.77 -2.07
C ASN A 1 -0.11 -16.81 -3.20
N LYS A 2 -1.06 -15.97 -3.65
CA LYS A 2 -0.86 -15.07 -4.78
C LYS A 2 0.32 -14.10 -4.62
N LEU A 3 0.64 -13.68 -3.39
CA LEU A 3 1.77 -12.78 -3.11
C LEU A 3 3.14 -13.39 -3.42
N LEU A 4 3.20 -14.72 -3.52
CA LEU A 4 4.42 -15.48 -3.86
C LEU A 4 4.43 -15.96 -5.32
N ALA A 5 3.40 -15.60 -6.11
CA ALA A 5 3.40 -15.88 -7.53
C ALA A 5 4.57 -15.15 -8.21
N ASP A 6 5.15 -15.80 -9.21
CA ASP A 6 6.24 -15.21 -9.98
C ASP A 6 5.77 -13.98 -10.75
N PHE A 7 6.46 -12.86 -10.55
CA PHE A 7 6.26 -11.63 -11.29
C PHE A 7 7.59 -11.11 -11.84
N GLY A 8 7.94 -11.58 -13.03
CA GLY A 8 9.17 -11.16 -13.70
C GLY A 8 10.44 -11.73 -13.07
N GLY A 9 10.41 -12.96 -12.52
CA GLY A 9 11.55 -13.66 -11.95
C GLY A 9 11.68 -13.55 -10.43
N GLU A 10 10.75 -12.86 -9.75
CA GLU A 10 10.72 -12.74 -8.28
C GLU A 10 9.28 -12.85 -7.75
N PRO A 11 9.08 -13.16 -6.45
CA PRO A 11 7.77 -13.14 -5.83
C PRO A 11 7.10 -11.76 -5.96
N MET A 12 5.82 -11.71 -6.34
CA MET A 12 5.07 -10.46 -6.55
C MET A 12 5.16 -9.49 -5.35
N LEU A 13 5.17 -10.00 -4.12
CA LEU A 13 5.33 -9.17 -2.92
C LEU A 13 6.62 -8.32 -2.94
N CYS A 14 7.69 -8.80 -3.58
CA CYS A 14 8.96 -8.07 -3.66
C CYS A 14 8.77 -6.71 -4.34
N ARG A 15 7.82 -6.57 -5.26
CA ARG A 15 7.46 -5.29 -5.90
C ARG A 15 6.92 -4.27 -4.89
N ALA A 16 5.97 -4.67 -4.05
CA ALA A 16 5.44 -3.79 -2.99
C ALA A 16 6.53 -3.44 -1.95
N LEU A 17 7.43 -4.41 -1.64
CA LEU A 17 8.58 -4.17 -0.76
C LEU A 17 9.56 -3.16 -1.38
N ALA A 18 9.83 -3.24 -2.66
CA ALA A 18 10.67 -2.29 -3.39
C ALA A 18 10.04 -0.90 -3.45
N ALA A 19 8.73 -0.82 -3.75
CA ALA A 19 8.00 0.45 -3.77
C ALA A 19 8.02 1.18 -2.43
N THR A 20 8.14 0.45 -1.31
CA THR A 20 8.16 1.02 0.05
C THR A 20 9.53 1.03 0.71
N ALA A 21 10.61 0.77 -0.04
CA ALA A 21 11.96 0.61 0.53
C ALA A 21 12.50 1.87 1.25
N GLY A 22 12.04 3.07 0.85
CA GLY A 22 12.43 4.35 1.46
C GLY A 22 11.63 4.72 2.71
N ILE A 23 10.61 3.95 3.09
CA ILE A 23 9.70 4.28 4.21
C ILE A 23 10.18 3.61 5.50
N ALA A 24 10.31 4.40 6.57
CA ALA A 24 10.64 3.91 7.91
C ALA A 24 9.81 4.65 8.98
N PRO A 25 9.30 3.94 10.02
CA PRO A 25 9.33 2.49 10.16
C PRO A 25 8.41 1.78 9.15
N ARG A 26 8.76 0.56 8.78
CA ARG A 26 8.02 -0.29 7.86
C ARG A 26 7.73 -1.66 8.50
N LEU A 27 6.53 -2.21 8.27
CA LEU A 27 6.13 -3.50 8.81
C LEU A 27 5.21 -4.23 7.83
N VAL A 28 5.54 -5.45 7.48
CA VAL A 28 4.63 -6.37 6.81
C VAL A 28 3.78 -7.09 7.86
N VAL A 29 2.46 -7.16 7.64
CA VAL A 29 1.55 -7.92 8.53
C VAL A 29 0.88 -9.01 7.70
N THR A 30 1.03 -10.24 8.09
CA THR A 30 0.57 -11.39 7.30
C THR A 30 -0.01 -12.52 8.15
N ARG A 31 -0.86 -13.35 7.50
CA ARG A 31 -1.34 -14.63 8.05
C ARG A 31 -0.65 -15.83 7.41
N SER A 32 0.25 -15.59 6.44
CA SER A 32 0.94 -16.64 5.70
C SER A 32 2.34 -16.84 6.27
N GLU A 33 2.60 -18.06 6.71
CA GLU A 33 3.94 -18.52 7.11
C GLU A 33 4.97 -18.37 5.99
N GLU A 34 4.55 -18.57 4.73
CA GLU A 34 5.43 -18.47 3.58
C GLU A 34 5.85 -17.01 3.32
N VAL A 35 4.89 -16.07 3.42
CA VAL A 35 5.18 -14.62 3.33
C VAL A 35 6.07 -14.20 4.50
N HIS A 36 5.81 -14.68 5.71
CA HIS A 36 6.64 -14.41 6.87
C HIS A 36 8.09 -14.87 6.64
N ARG A 37 8.29 -16.10 6.14
CA ARG A 37 9.63 -16.63 5.82
C ARG A 37 10.34 -15.81 4.75
N LEU A 38 9.63 -15.40 3.69
CA LEU A 38 10.18 -14.54 2.64
C LEU A 38 10.64 -13.19 3.21
N CYS A 39 9.80 -12.50 3.99
CA CYS A 39 10.16 -11.23 4.60
C CYS A 39 11.34 -11.35 5.55
N THR A 40 11.39 -12.41 6.36
CA THR A 40 12.52 -12.69 7.26
C THR A 40 13.82 -12.90 6.48
N ALA A 41 13.77 -13.65 5.37
CA ALA A 41 14.94 -13.89 4.51
C ALA A 41 15.44 -12.59 3.82
N LEU A 42 14.56 -11.62 3.62
CA LEU A 42 14.86 -10.31 3.04
C LEU A 42 15.19 -9.23 4.09
N ASP A 43 15.28 -9.60 5.35
CA ASP A 43 15.49 -8.67 6.49
C ASP A 43 14.43 -7.55 6.55
N VAL A 44 13.18 -7.88 6.20
CA VAL A 44 12.04 -6.97 6.28
C VAL A 44 11.25 -7.25 7.55
N PRO A 45 11.01 -6.24 8.43
CA PRO A 45 10.19 -6.42 9.61
C PRO A 45 8.81 -6.99 9.26
N VAL A 46 8.44 -8.10 9.91
CA VAL A 46 7.21 -8.82 9.62
C VAL A 46 6.53 -9.31 10.90
N LEU A 47 5.20 -9.20 10.94
CA LEU A 47 4.35 -9.69 12.00
C LEU A 47 3.43 -10.78 11.44
N LEU A 48 3.60 -12.00 11.94
CA LEU A 48 2.72 -13.13 11.64
C LEU A 48 1.58 -13.20 12.69
N HIS A 49 0.35 -13.45 12.23
CA HIS A 49 -0.79 -13.68 13.12
C HIS A 49 -1.77 -14.70 12.54
N ALA A 50 -2.59 -15.29 13.41
CA ALA A 50 -3.59 -16.28 13.03
C ALA A 50 -5.05 -15.75 13.10
N LEU A 51 -5.24 -14.47 13.44
CA LEU A 51 -6.58 -13.89 13.57
C LEU A 51 -7.26 -13.81 12.20
N PRO A 52 -8.59 -14.06 12.11
CA PRO A 52 -9.24 -14.30 10.82
C PRO A 52 -9.52 -13.05 9.99
N HIS A 53 -9.62 -11.87 10.61
CA HIS A 53 -10.21 -10.70 9.96
C HIS A 53 -9.17 -9.70 9.44
N ARG A 54 -9.55 -8.99 8.36
CA ARG A 54 -8.75 -7.88 7.80
C ARG A 54 -8.54 -6.75 8.81
N SER A 55 -9.56 -6.47 9.64
CA SER A 55 -9.47 -5.51 10.74
C SER A 55 -8.37 -5.85 11.74
N ASP A 56 -8.12 -7.14 12.01
CA ASP A 56 -7.05 -7.58 12.88
C ASP A 56 -5.66 -7.26 12.30
N THR A 57 -5.48 -7.48 11.00
CA THR A 57 -4.24 -7.14 10.29
C THR A 57 -3.92 -5.65 10.42
N VAL A 58 -4.91 -4.78 10.19
CA VAL A 58 -4.77 -3.32 10.35
C VAL A 58 -4.43 -2.96 11.78
N ARG A 59 -5.21 -3.45 12.75
CA ARG A 59 -5.04 -3.17 14.16
C ARG A 59 -3.68 -3.62 14.71
N LEU A 60 -3.26 -4.84 14.39
CA LEU A 60 -1.98 -5.40 14.83
C LEU A 60 -0.79 -4.63 14.25
N GLY A 61 -0.85 -4.30 12.97
CA GLY A 61 0.20 -3.54 12.29
C GLY A 61 0.35 -2.15 12.87
N LEU A 62 -0.73 -1.39 12.95
CA LEU A 62 -0.72 -0.03 13.48
C LEU A 62 -0.30 -0.02 14.97
N SER A 63 -0.82 -0.95 15.78
CA SER A 63 -0.41 -1.07 17.19
C SER A 63 1.08 -1.37 17.34
N ALA A 64 1.66 -2.22 16.48
CA ALA A 64 3.08 -2.53 16.51
C ALA A 64 3.94 -1.31 16.14
N LEU A 65 3.57 -0.58 15.10
CA LEU A 65 4.24 0.65 14.70
C LEU A 65 4.19 1.72 15.80
N LEU A 66 3.03 1.93 16.42
CA LEU A 66 2.84 2.91 17.49
C LEU A 66 3.64 2.57 18.76
N ARG A 67 3.84 1.27 19.07
CA ARG A 67 4.72 0.87 20.18
C ARG A 67 6.17 1.26 19.93
N GLY A 68 6.65 1.12 18.70
CA GLY A 68 8.02 1.48 18.33
C GLY A 68 8.22 2.99 18.11
N GLN A 69 7.16 3.67 17.63
CA GLN A 69 7.18 5.09 17.27
C GLN A 69 5.88 5.78 17.72
N PRO A 70 5.75 6.14 19.00
CA PRO A 70 4.52 6.76 19.51
C PRO A 70 4.18 8.12 18.85
N ALA A 71 5.18 8.78 18.27
CA ALA A 71 5.04 10.09 17.64
C ALA A 71 4.70 10.04 16.13
N LEU A 72 4.32 8.87 15.59
CA LEU A 72 3.87 8.79 14.19
C LEU A 72 2.74 9.77 13.91
N CYS A 73 2.90 10.61 12.87
CA CYS A 73 1.89 11.57 12.43
C CYS A 73 0.98 11.02 11.31
N GLY A 74 1.35 9.91 10.68
CA GLY A 74 0.56 9.23 9.65
C GLY A 74 1.01 7.80 9.45
N CYS A 75 0.14 6.99 8.81
CA CYS A 75 0.41 5.61 8.45
C CYS A 75 -0.07 5.31 7.03
N LEU A 76 0.86 4.84 6.18
CA LEU A 76 0.57 4.41 4.81
C LEU A 76 0.23 2.92 4.80
N PHE A 77 -0.93 2.57 4.25
CA PHE A 77 -1.37 1.19 4.05
C PHE A 77 -1.21 0.82 2.58
N VAL A 78 -0.33 -0.14 2.32
CA VAL A 78 0.01 -0.60 0.97
C VAL A 78 -0.43 -2.05 0.79
N PRO A 79 -1.25 -2.38 -0.21
CA PRO A 79 -1.52 -3.77 -0.59
C PRO A 79 -0.26 -4.46 -1.10
N GLY A 80 -0.12 -5.76 -0.82
CA GLY A 80 1.00 -6.55 -1.34
C GLY A 80 0.81 -7.08 -2.76
N ASP A 81 -0.34 -6.86 -3.36
CA ASP A 81 -0.79 -7.43 -4.64
C ASP A 81 -0.94 -6.38 -5.75
N GLN A 82 -0.32 -5.20 -5.59
CA GLN A 82 -0.18 -4.15 -6.61
C GLN A 82 1.26 -4.11 -7.13
N PRO A 83 1.64 -5.01 -8.06
CA PRO A 83 3.04 -5.19 -8.44
C PRO A 83 3.60 -4.05 -9.29
N LEU A 84 2.76 -3.21 -9.86
CA LEU A 84 3.18 -2.07 -10.70
C LEU A 84 3.23 -0.74 -9.92
N LEU A 85 2.91 -0.74 -8.61
CA LEU A 85 3.07 0.43 -7.76
C LEU A 85 4.54 0.86 -7.73
N ARG A 86 4.80 2.13 -8.03
CA ARG A 86 6.16 2.68 -8.14
C ARG A 86 6.62 3.31 -6.83
N ARG A 87 7.92 3.18 -6.56
CA ARG A 87 8.57 3.87 -5.45
C ARG A 87 8.41 5.39 -5.54
N SER A 88 8.59 5.98 -6.71
CA SER A 88 8.40 7.41 -6.91
C SER A 88 7.00 7.90 -6.56
N THR A 89 5.97 7.09 -6.82
CA THR A 89 4.59 7.39 -6.44
C THR A 89 4.40 7.35 -4.92
N VAL A 90 4.95 6.34 -4.26
CA VAL A 90 4.92 6.20 -2.79
C VAL A 90 5.69 7.35 -2.13
N ASP A 91 6.91 7.63 -2.57
CA ASP A 91 7.75 8.70 -2.05
C ASP A 91 7.09 10.08 -2.25
N GLY A 92 6.51 10.32 -3.44
CA GLY A 92 5.78 11.55 -3.75
C GLY A 92 4.54 11.74 -2.87
N MET A 93 3.77 10.66 -2.64
CA MET A 93 2.59 10.68 -1.77
C MET A 93 3.00 10.99 -0.32
N CYS A 94 4.07 10.39 0.19
CA CYS A 94 4.61 10.66 1.52
C CYS A 94 5.15 12.10 1.64
N ALA A 95 5.80 12.63 0.60
CA ALA A 95 6.28 14.01 0.56
C ALA A 95 5.11 15.01 0.56
N ALA A 96 4.05 14.75 -0.22
CA ALA A 96 2.84 15.58 -0.24
C ALA A 96 2.15 15.60 1.13
N PHE A 97 2.06 14.44 1.79
CA PHE A 97 1.53 14.34 3.15
C PHE A 97 2.39 15.13 4.14
N ALA A 98 3.71 14.98 4.10
CA ALA A 98 4.65 15.68 4.99
C ALA A 98 4.57 17.20 4.83
N ALA A 99 4.30 17.69 3.62
CA ALA A 99 4.16 19.11 3.31
C ALA A 99 2.79 19.69 3.69
N SER A 100 1.79 18.85 3.96
CA SER A 100 0.46 19.34 4.35
C SER A 100 0.48 19.99 5.74
N GLN A 101 -0.18 21.13 5.86
CA GLN A 101 -0.35 21.83 7.14
C GLN A 101 -1.34 21.13 8.06
N GLU A 102 -2.29 20.37 7.50
CA GLU A 102 -3.30 19.60 8.24
C GLU A 102 -3.04 18.08 8.17
N LYS A 103 -1.79 17.68 8.02
CA LYS A 103 -1.39 16.27 7.76
C LYS A 103 -1.98 15.26 8.75
N GLU A 104 -2.16 15.62 10.01
CA GLU A 104 -2.76 14.71 11.00
C GLU A 104 -4.24 14.43 10.73
N ARG A 105 -4.92 15.38 10.04
CA ARG A 105 -6.33 15.31 9.65
C ARG A 105 -6.53 14.89 8.21
N ASP A 106 -5.51 14.97 7.36
CA ASP A 106 -5.62 14.60 5.96
C ASP A 106 -5.56 13.08 5.75
N ILE A 107 -6.29 12.62 4.74
CA ILE A 107 -6.19 11.26 4.21
C ILE A 107 -5.76 11.37 2.76
N PHE A 108 -4.56 10.89 2.43
CA PHE A 108 -4.11 10.82 1.03
C PHE A 108 -4.50 9.49 0.42
N ARG A 109 -5.12 9.53 -0.75
CA ARG A 109 -5.56 8.35 -1.49
C ARG A 109 -5.05 8.38 -2.92
N LEU A 110 -4.47 7.26 -3.37
CA LEU A 110 -4.01 7.16 -4.74
C LEU A 110 -5.18 7.18 -5.72
N CYS A 111 -5.01 7.90 -6.83
CA CYS A 111 -5.96 7.96 -7.94
C CYS A 111 -5.23 7.94 -9.29
N ALA A 112 -5.93 7.56 -10.34
CA ALA A 112 -5.45 7.65 -11.70
C ALA A 112 -6.57 8.11 -12.64
N PRO A 113 -6.25 8.84 -13.74
CA PRO A 113 -7.24 9.15 -14.77
C PRO A 113 -7.70 7.86 -15.44
N GLU A 114 -8.99 7.75 -15.70
CA GLU A 114 -9.59 6.63 -16.41
C GLU A 114 -10.35 7.17 -17.65
N ASN A 115 -10.26 6.43 -18.75
CA ASN A 115 -10.95 6.81 -19.98
C ASN A 115 -12.47 6.83 -19.76
N GLY A 116 -13.07 8.03 -19.79
CA GLY A 116 -14.52 8.25 -19.65
C GLY A 116 -15.03 8.43 -18.20
N SER A 117 -14.15 8.38 -17.21
CA SER A 117 -14.47 8.70 -15.81
C SER A 117 -13.49 9.76 -15.28
N PRO A 118 -13.90 10.61 -14.32
CA PRO A 118 -12.98 11.62 -13.82
C PRO A 118 -11.74 11.02 -13.15
N PHE A 119 -11.88 9.94 -12.35
CA PHE A 119 -10.75 9.25 -11.70
C PHE A 119 -11.17 7.88 -11.19
N THR A 120 -10.30 6.87 -11.34
CA THR A 120 -10.32 5.67 -10.52
C THR A 120 -9.53 5.95 -9.25
N VAL A 121 -10.06 5.53 -8.10
CA VAL A 121 -9.40 5.68 -6.80
C VAL A 121 -9.11 4.32 -6.20
N GLY A 122 -7.92 4.16 -5.64
CA GLY A 122 -7.46 2.87 -5.13
C GLY A 122 -6.63 2.97 -3.86
N SER A 123 -5.72 2.04 -3.73
CA SER A 123 -4.65 2.01 -2.74
C SER A 123 -3.33 2.35 -3.45
N PRO A 124 -2.30 2.75 -2.70
CA PRO A 124 -2.23 2.91 -1.25
C PRO A 124 -3.07 4.06 -0.69
N VAL A 125 -3.30 3.99 0.64
CA VAL A 125 -3.95 5.06 1.39
C VAL A 125 -3.10 5.43 2.59
N LEU A 126 -2.83 6.72 2.76
CA LEU A 126 -2.12 7.27 3.91
C LEU A 126 -3.11 8.01 4.81
N PHE A 127 -3.25 7.57 6.04
CA PHE A 127 -4.10 8.20 7.05
C PHE A 127 -3.27 9.03 8.00
N GLY A 128 -3.70 10.25 8.27
CA GLY A 128 -3.17 11.07 9.34
C GLY A 128 -3.50 10.50 10.73
N ARG A 129 -2.81 11.02 11.73
CA ARG A 129 -2.88 10.51 13.11
C ARG A 129 -4.28 10.54 13.73
N GLU A 130 -5.12 11.51 13.37
CA GLU A 130 -6.48 11.63 13.91
C GLU A 130 -7.33 10.37 13.65
N TYR A 131 -7.01 9.59 12.63
CA TYR A 131 -7.75 8.37 12.27
C TYR A 131 -7.23 7.10 12.94
N PHE A 132 -6.15 7.16 13.71
CA PHE A 132 -5.54 5.97 14.29
C PHE A 132 -6.48 5.24 15.25
N ASP A 133 -7.22 5.97 16.07
CA ASP A 133 -8.21 5.35 16.96
C ASP A 133 -9.30 4.60 16.18
N ALA A 134 -9.86 5.22 15.15
CA ALA A 134 -10.85 4.59 14.28
C ALA A 134 -10.29 3.35 13.55
N LEU A 135 -9.02 3.38 13.12
CA LEU A 135 -8.35 2.25 12.48
C LEU A 135 -8.02 1.11 13.45
N LEU A 136 -7.76 1.44 14.72
CA LEU A 136 -7.54 0.45 15.79
C LEU A 136 -8.84 -0.24 16.22
N HIS A 137 -10.00 0.41 16.02
CA HIS A 137 -11.33 -0.09 16.41
C HIS A 137 -12.24 -0.37 15.21
N LEU A 138 -11.65 -0.77 14.07
CA LEU A 138 -12.42 -1.15 12.88
C LEU A 138 -13.42 -2.27 13.19
N PRO A 139 -14.64 -2.21 12.64
CA PRO A 139 -15.58 -3.31 12.71
C PRO A 139 -14.99 -4.58 12.11
N GLU A 140 -15.42 -5.73 12.62
CA GLU A 140 -14.95 -7.05 12.21
C GLU A 140 -15.00 -7.23 10.67
N GLY A 141 -13.92 -7.72 10.10
CA GLY A 141 -13.79 -7.94 8.66
C GLY A 141 -13.67 -6.68 7.79
N LYS A 142 -13.77 -5.47 8.37
CA LYS A 142 -13.63 -4.22 7.62
C LYS A 142 -12.17 -3.76 7.55
N GLY A 143 -11.85 -2.92 6.59
CA GLY A 143 -10.57 -2.22 6.45
C GLY A 143 -10.76 -0.71 6.50
N GLY A 144 -9.70 0.05 6.25
CA GLY A 144 -9.69 1.52 6.31
C GLY A 144 -10.72 2.22 5.41
N GLY A 145 -11.31 1.52 4.44
CA GLY A 145 -12.38 2.06 3.61
C GLY A 145 -13.64 2.51 4.39
N VAL A 146 -13.84 2.03 5.63
CA VAL A 146 -14.91 2.54 6.50
C VAL A 146 -14.58 3.96 6.93
N VAL A 147 -13.36 4.20 7.37
CA VAL A 147 -12.88 5.52 7.78
C VAL A 147 -12.91 6.50 6.61
N LEU A 148 -12.46 6.07 5.41
CA LEU A 148 -12.54 6.88 4.19
C LEU A 148 -13.95 7.39 3.90
N ARG A 149 -14.97 6.52 4.02
CA ARG A 149 -16.36 6.90 3.74
C ARG A 149 -16.96 7.86 4.77
N GLN A 150 -16.45 7.84 5.99
CA GLN A 150 -16.90 8.72 7.07
C GLN A 150 -16.27 10.11 7.02
N HIS A 151 -15.12 10.25 6.30
CA HIS A 151 -14.31 11.46 6.28
C HIS A 151 -13.92 11.87 4.85
N THR A 152 -14.88 11.82 3.92
CA THR A 152 -14.64 12.12 2.49
C THR A 152 -14.13 13.53 2.26
N GLU A 153 -14.49 14.47 3.11
CA GLU A 153 -14.05 15.88 3.07
C GLU A 153 -12.57 16.08 3.39
N CYS A 154 -11.97 15.11 4.10
CA CYS A 154 -10.55 15.11 4.46
C CYS A 154 -9.69 14.33 3.44
N VAL A 155 -10.31 13.74 2.42
CA VAL A 155 -9.58 12.96 1.42
C VAL A 155 -8.92 13.88 0.39
N ARG A 156 -7.60 13.75 0.28
CA ARG A 156 -6.75 14.37 -0.76
C ARG A 156 -6.37 13.31 -1.78
N LEU A 157 -6.71 13.54 -3.04
CA LEU A 157 -6.31 12.63 -4.11
C LEU A 157 -4.87 12.91 -4.53
N PHE A 158 -4.07 11.85 -4.64
CA PHE A 158 -2.71 11.91 -5.17
C PHE A 158 -2.66 11.10 -6.48
N ALA A 159 -2.23 11.74 -7.56
CA ALA A 159 -2.21 11.10 -8.88
C ALA A 159 -1.06 10.09 -8.99
N ALA A 160 -1.37 8.87 -9.39
CA ALA A 160 -0.39 7.88 -9.82
C ALA A 160 0.31 8.32 -11.10
N GLY A 161 1.54 7.90 -11.29
CA GLY A 161 2.28 8.13 -12.53
C GLY A 161 1.71 7.35 -13.72
N HIS A 162 1.03 6.24 -13.45
CA HIS A 162 0.35 5.42 -14.45
C HIS A 162 -0.86 4.70 -13.85
N PRO A 163 -1.99 4.53 -14.59
CA PRO A 163 -3.19 3.84 -14.07
C PRO A 163 -2.95 2.42 -13.57
N ALA A 164 -2.04 1.68 -14.19
CA ALA A 164 -1.70 0.32 -13.80
C ALA A 164 -1.14 0.19 -12.36
N GLU A 165 -0.68 1.28 -11.75
CA GLU A 165 -0.24 1.28 -10.35
C GLU A 165 -1.36 0.99 -9.35
N LEU A 166 -2.62 1.13 -9.78
CA LEU A 166 -3.81 0.85 -8.97
C LEU A 166 -4.36 -0.57 -9.18
N GLU A 167 -3.82 -1.33 -10.12
CA GLU A 167 -4.35 -2.64 -10.48
C GLU A 167 -3.85 -3.73 -9.52
N ASP A 168 -4.80 -4.54 -9.03
CA ASP A 168 -4.53 -5.67 -8.15
C ASP A 168 -4.38 -6.96 -8.97
N ALA A 169 -3.42 -7.83 -8.62
CA ALA A 169 -3.24 -9.15 -9.22
C ALA A 169 -4.12 -10.19 -8.50
N ASP A 170 -5.45 -10.12 -8.68
CA ASP A 170 -6.39 -10.99 -7.98
C ASP A 170 -6.57 -12.36 -8.64
N THR A 171 -6.32 -12.47 -9.94
CA THR A 171 -6.45 -13.70 -10.72
C THR A 171 -5.17 -13.98 -11.52
N PRO A 172 -4.96 -15.25 -11.98
CA PRO A 172 -3.83 -15.55 -12.88
C PRO A 172 -3.86 -14.74 -14.17
N GLU A 173 -5.03 -14.45 -14.71
CA GLU A 173 -5.22 -13.62 -15.91
C GLU A 173 -4.84 -12.16 -15.64
N ALA A 174 -5.25 -11.60 -14.48
CA ALA A 174 -4.84 -10.26 -14.07
C ALA A 174 -3.31 -10.17 -13.92
N LEU A 175 -2.69 -11.17 -13.29
CA LEU A 175 -1.23 -11.27 -13.16
C LEU A 175 -0.53 -11.25 -14.51
N GLN A 176 -1.01 -12.05 -15.49
CA GLN A 176 -0.44 -12.11 -16.83
C GLN A 176 -0.60 -10.77 -17.59
N ASN A 177 -1.75 -10.11 -17.44
CA ASN A 177 -1.99 -8.79 -18.01
C ASN A 177 -1.02 -7.75 -17.44
N LEU A 178 -0.81 -7.74 -16.12
CA LEU A 178 0.13 -6.85 -15.44
C LEU A 178 1.58 -7.08 -15.88
N LEU A 179 2.01 -8.33 -16.09
CA LEU A 179 3.33 -8.65 -16.66
C LEU A 179 3.49 -8.07 -18.07
N THR A 180 2.44 -8.14 -18.88
CA THR A 180 2.44 -7.57 -20.24
C THR A 180 2.52 -6.04 -20.20
N GLN A 181 1.76 -5.41 -19.28
CA GLN A 181 1.81 -3.96 -19.06
C GLN A 181 3.19 -3.51 -18.57
N GLU A 182 3.81 -4.23 -17.63
CA GLU A 182 5.17 -3.93 -17.14
C GLU A 182 6.18 -3.92 -18.30
N ALA A 183 6.14 -4.94 -19.16
CA ALA A 183 7.02 -5.04 -20.31
C ALA A 183 6.83 -3.87 -21.30
N ALA A 184 5.61 -3.38 -21.45
CA ALA A 184 5.32 -2.22 -22.28
C ALA A 184 5.82 -0.91 -21.63
N LEU A 185 5.60 -0.76 -20.32
CA LEU A 185 6.04 0.41 -19.55
C LEU A 185 7.57 0.57 -19.53
N LYS A 186 8.32 -0.51 -19.38
CA LYS A 186 9.79 -0.52 -19.44
C LYS A 186 10.34 -0.06 -20.79
N LYS A 187 9.59 -0.25 -21.87
CA LYS A 187 9.99 0.21 -23.21
C LYS A 187 9.76 1.73 -23.42
N VAL A 188 8.74 2.28 -22.77
CA VAL A 188 8.32 3.68 -22.94
C VAL A 188 9.01 4.61 -21.93
N LEU A 189 9.26 4.12 -20.75
CA LEU A 189 9.89 4.85 -19.64
C LEU A 189 11.08 4.04 -19.16
N PRO A 190 12.25 4.13 -19.81
CA PRO A 190 13.47 3.53 -19.27
C PRO A 190 13.68 4.13 -17.89
N GLU A 191 13.95 3.26 -16.92
CA GLU A 191 14.26 3.68 -15.55
C GLU A 191 15.39 4.71 -15.62
N ALA A 192 15.14 5.90 -15.05
CA ALA A 192 16.21 6.84 -14.80
C ALA A 192 17.21 6.12 -13.88
N GLY A 193 18.40 5.84 -14.39
CA GLY A 193 19.42 5.06 -13.71
C GLY A 193 19.69 5.60 -12.31
N ASP A 194 20.00 4.69 -11.42
CA ASP A 194 20.48 4.91 -10.05
C ASP A 194 21.65 5.91 -9.98
#